data_a19e003728bfb4704dae185742f040a6
#
_entry.id   a19e003728bfb4704dae185742f040a6
#
_cell.length_a   1.000
_cell.length_b   1.000
_cell.length_c   1.000
_cell.angle_alpha   90.00
_cell.angle_beta   90.00
_cell.angle_gamma   90.00
#
_symmetry.space_group_name_H-M   'P 1'
#
loop_
_entity.id
_entity.type
_entity.pdbx_description
1 polymer ?
#
loop_
_entity_poly.entity_id
_entity_poly.type
_entity_poly.pdbx_seq_one_letter_code
_entity_poly.pdbx_strand_id
1 'polypeptide(L)'
;LTQKKSSTEDPNSNDLFKMGTLGAILQMLKLPDGTVKVLVEGKFRCKIEEIISSDDYLSAKLNVLKPDSSINDDNNDFINHLKKSFETFSKLNSKINSDILSTIANIDNSDALSDTIVNHLVFSIDEKQSFLEMTDAVERVKTLTSKIEKEIEILSSERKIRSNVKKQMEKTQREYYLNEQLKAIQKELGTSEDGKNEFDEFEEKINKAKLSKEAKE
;
A
#
# COMPACT_ATOMS: atom_id res chain seq x y z
N LEU A 1 17.98 -10.48 17.07
CA LEU A 1 17.73 -11.39 15.96
C LEU A 1 16.24 -11.52 15.69
N THR A 2 15.89 -11.78 14.45
CA THR A 2 14.50 -12.00 14.03
C THR A 2 14.24 -13.50 13.86
N GLN A 3 13.07 -13.95 14.33
CA GLN A 3 12.57 -15.30 14.06
C GLN A 3 12.16 -15.44 12.59
N LYS A 4 12.42 -16.61 12.00
CA LYS A 4 11.96 -16.96 10.65
C LYS A 4 10.43 -17.10 10.58
N LYS A 5 9.81 -17.60 11.65
CA LYS A 5 8.36 -17.77 11.76
C LYS A 5 7.86 -17.14 13.06
N SER A 6 6.94 -16.20 12.95
CA SER A 6 6.34 -15.51 14.11
C SER A 6 5.49 -16.41 15.02
N SER A 7 5.10 -17.58 14.54
CA SER A 7 4.27 -18.55 15.29
C SER A 7 5.05 -19.46 16.23
N THR A 8 6.38 -19.40 16.25
CA THR A 8 7.22 -20.23 17.13
C THR A 8 7.31 -19.55 18.49
N GLU A 9 6.70 -20.14 19.54
CA GLU A 9 6.67 -19.56 20.88
C GLU A 9 8.05 -19.65 21.57
N ASP A 10 8.82 -20.73 21.34
CA ASP A 10 10.15 -20.94 21.89
C ASP A 10 11.15 -21.22 20.77
N PRO A 11 11.75 -20.19 20.15
CA PRO A 11 12.61 -20.33 18.98
C PRO A 11 14.00 -20.88 19.34
N ASN A 12 14.39 -21.93 18.68
CA ASN A 12 15.75 -22.46 18.72
C ASN A 12 16.70 -21.66 17.80
N SER A 13 18.00 -21.93 17.90
CA SER A 13 19.03 -21.29 17.06
C SER A 13 18.78 -21.43 15.53
N ASN A 14 18.13 -22.53 15.10
CA ASN A 14 17.78 -22.77 13.70
C ASN A 14 16.57 -21.96 13.24
N ASP A 15 15.74 -21.49 14.15
CA ASP A 15 14.54 -20.70 13.89
C ASP A 15 14.84 -19.20 13.74
N LEU A 16 16.10 -18.80 13.98
CA LEU A 16 16.57 -17.43 13.89
C LEU A 16 17.33 -17.19 12.60
N PHE A 17 17.25 -15.95 12.09
CA PHE A 17 18.10 -15.50 10.99
C PHE A 17 19.54 -15.34 11.47
N LYS A 18 20.50 -15.55 10.56
CA LYS A 18 21.92 -15.42 10.88
C LYS A 18 22.47 -14.01 10.79
N MET A 19 21.75 -13.11 10.13
CA MET A 19 22.06 -11.69 10.10
C MET A 19 21.12 -10.96 11.06
N GLY A 20 21.65 -10.05 11.84
CA GLY A 20 20.91 -9.24 12.77
C GLY A 20 21.49 -7.86 12.96
N THR A 21 20.97 -7.14 13.95
CA THR A 21 21.41 -5.79 14.29
C THR A 21 21.89 -5.76 15.72
N LEU A 22 23.10 -5.27 15.94
CA LEU A 22 23.61 -4.90 17.25
C LEU A 22 23.00 -3.55 17.63
N GLY A 23 22.29 -3.50 18.76
CA GLY A 23 21.60 -2.32 19.21
C GLY A 23 21.89 -2.01 20.68
N ALA A 24 21.54 -0.80 21.08
CA ALA A 24 21.56 -0.37 22.47
C ALA A 24 20.13 -0.24 23.01
N ILE A 25 19.90 -0.72 24.20
CA ILE A 25 18.63 -0.50 24.93
C ILE A 25 18.68 0.92 25.51
N LEU A 26 17.83 1.80 25.01
CA LEU A 26 17.72 3.18 25.46
C LEU A 26 16.80 3.33 26.65
N GLN A 27 15.71 2.57 26.66
CA GLN A 27 14.70 2.64 27.72
C GLN A 27 13.99 1.30 27.89
N MET A 28 13.64 0.97 29.10
CA MET A 28 12.81 -0.19 29.43
C MET A 28 11.71 0.26 30.39
N LEU A 29 10.47 -0.01 30.03
CA LEU A 29 9.26 0.32 30.77
C LEU A 29 8.52 -0.96 31.11
N LYS A 30 8.32 -1.22 32.39
CA LYS A 30 7.47 -2.32 32.86
C LYS A 30 6.04 -1.80 33.02
N LEU A 31 5.11 -2.41 32.31
CA LEU A 31 3.69 -2.05 32.36
C LEU A 31 2.99 -2.79 33.55
N PRO A 32 1.82 -2.26 34.02
CA PRO A 32 1.07 -2.87 35.10
C PRO A 32 0.58 -4.30 34.84
N ASP A 33 0.41 -4.66 33.56
CA ASP A 33 0.01 -6.00 33.10
C ASP A 33 1.17 -7.02 33.10
N GLY A 34 2.37 -6.60 33.52
CA GLY A 34 3.58 -7.44 33.55
C GLY A 34 4.35 -7.43 32.21
N THR A 35 3.85 -6.82 31.15
CA THR A 35 4.58 -6.67 29.90
C THR A 35 5.72 -5.66 30.02
N VAL A 36 6.78 -5.87 29.24
CA VAL A 36 7.94 -4.97 29.21
C VAL A 36 8.02 -4.33 27.82
N LYS A 37 7.96 -2.99 27.78
CA LYS A 37 8.27 -2.23 26.57
C LYS A 37 9.72 -1.81 26.58
N VAL A 38 10.42 -2.13 25.49
CA VAL A 38 11.84 -1.80 25.33
C VAL A 38 12.02 -0.90 24.12
N LEU A 39 12.69 0.24 24.31
CA LEU A 39 13.13 1.10 23.21
C LEU A 39 14.57 0.70 22.87
N VAL A 40 14.78 0.26 21.64
CA VAL A 40 16.08 -0.21 21.14
C VAL A 40 16.52 0.66 19.98
N GLU A 41 17.77 1.13 20.02
CA GLU A 41 18.44 1.80 18.91
C GLU A 41 19.36 0.81 18.19
N GLY A 42 19.12 0.54 16.90
CA GLY A 42 20.01 -0.25 16.08
C GLY A 42 21.26 0.54 15.70
N LYS A 43 22.45 -0.06 15.84
CA LYS A 43 23.73 0.60 15.58
C LYS A 43 24.50 0.00 14.40
N PHE A 44 24.64 -1.31 14.39
CA PHE A 44 25.47 -2.01 13.39
C PHE A 44 24.81 -3.29 12.92
N ARG A 45 24.97 -3.60 11.65
CA ARG A 45 24.68 -4.93 11.12
C ARG A 45 25.69 -5.92 11.69
N CYS A 46 25.23 -7.10 12.04
CA CYS A 46 26.09 -8.16 12.54
C CYS A 46 25.69 -9.52 11.98
N LYS A 47 26.70 -10.32 11.66
CA LYS A 47 26.54 -11.72 11.29
C LYS A 47 26.79 -12.58 12.52
N ILE A 48 25.90 -13.53 12.77
CA ILE A 48 26.03 -14.49 13.85
C ILE A 48 26.98 -15.59 13.43
N GLU A 49 28.04 -15.83 14.22
CA GLU A 49 28.95 -16.95 14.06
C GLU A 49 28.44 -18.17 14.82
N GLU A 50 28.05 -17.96 16.07
CA GLU A 50 27.63 -19.02 16.98
C GLU A 50 26.56 -18.50 17.94
N ILE A 51 25.55 -19.31 18.23
CA ILE A 51 24.55 -19.02 19.24
C ILE A 51 24.83 -19.93 20.43
N ILE A 52 25.00 -19.35 21.59
CA ILE A 52 25.27 -20.05 22.84
C ILE A 52 23.97 -19.96 23.65
N SER A 53 23.33 -21.11 23.87
CA SER A 53 22.14 -21.19 24.68
C SER A 53 22.55 -21.29 26.15
N SER A 54 21.97 -20.42 27.00
CA SER A 54 22.02 -20.49 28.45
C SER A 54 20.60 -20.75 28.99
N ASP A 55 20.45 -21.16 30.20
CA ASP A 55 19.13 -21.49 30.77
C ASP A 55 18.16 -20.31 30.80
N ASP A 56 18.67 -19.07 30.93
CA ASP A 56 17.86 -17.86 31.06
C ASP A 56 17.83 -16.98 29.83
N TYR A 57 18.82 -17.09 28.92
CA TYR A 57 18.94 -16.24 27.74
C TYR A 57 19.82 -16.86 26.64
N LEU A 58 19.62 -16.36 25.42
CA LEU A 58 20.48 -16.68 24.29
C LEU A 58 21.60 -15.64 24.17
N SER A 59 22.83 -16.09 24.13
CA SER A 59 24.00 -15.27 23.78
C SER A 59 24.53 -15.66 22.41
N ALA A 60 25.24 -14.75 21.75
CA ALA A 60 25.79 -15.03 20.42
C ALA A 60 27.17 -14.42 20.25
N LYS A 61 28.02 -15.14 19.55
CA LYS A 61 29.27 -14.61 19.02
C LYS A 61 29.00 -13.93 17.68
N LEU A 62 29.40 -12.67 17.57
CA LEU A 62 29.04 -11.78 16.48
C LEU A 62 30.28 -11.37 15.68
N ASN A 63 30.11 -11.27 14.37
CA ASN A 63 30.99 -10.49 13.49
C ASN A 63 30.25 -9.20 13.12
N VAL A 64 30.74 -8.06 13.63
CA VAL A 64 30.14 -6.73 13.36
C VAL A 64 30.61 -6.26 11.98
N LEU A 65 29.64 -5.98 11.11
CA LEU A 65 29.91 -5.43 9.78
C LEU A 65 30.03 -3.91 9.91
N LYS A 66 31.21 -3.39 9.54
CA LYS A 66 31.40 -1.95 9.49
C LYS A 66 30.70 -1.40 8.24
N PRO A 67 30.03 -0.25 8.34
CA PRO A 67 29.50 0.44 7.17
C PRO A 67 30.65 0.70 6.18
N ASP A 68 30.41 0.44 4.91
CA ASP A 68 31.37 0.80 3.88
C ASP A 68 31.33 2.32 3.71
N SER A 69 32.37 2.99 4.23
CA SER A 69 32.48 4.45 4.23
C SER A 69 32.93 5.04 2.89
N SER A 70 33.05 4.22 1.84
CA SER A 70 33.40 4.68 0.51
C SER A 70 32.20 5.36 -0.18
N ILE A 71 31.89 6.57 0.28
CA ILE A 71 31.00 7.46 -0.47
C ILE A 71 31.83 8.00 -1.66
N ASN A 72 31.69 7.39 -2.82
CA ASN A 72 32.16 7.98 -4.07
C ASN A 72 31.09 8.93 -4.59
N ASP A 73 31.47 10.03 -5.22
CA ASP A 73 30.54 11.02 -5.80
C ASP A 73 29.51 10.39 -6.75
N ASP A 74 29.85 9.29 -7.40
CA ASP A 74 28.96 8.50 -8.26
C ASP A 74 27.74 7.90 -7.53
N ASN A 75 27.79 7.78 -6.20
CA ASN A 75 26.70 7.22 -5.41
C ASN A 75 25.59 8.27 -5.09
N ASN A 76 25.90 9.56 -5.21
CA ASN A 76 24.94 10.63 -4.94
C ASN A 76 23.73 10.60 -5.89
N ASP A 77 23.91 10.18 -7.13
CA ASP A 77 22.82 10.07 -8.10
C ASP A 77 21.81 9.00 -7.70
N PHE A 78 22.27 7.85 -7.20
CA PHE A 78 21.38 6.79 -6.72
C PHE A 78 20.63 7.20 -5.45
N ILE A 79 21.29 7.90 -4.53
CA ILE A 79 20.69 8.45 -3.32
C ILE A 79 19.59 9.47 -3.67
N ASN A 80 19.89 10.42 -4.56
CA ASN A 80 18.94 11.42 -5.02
C ASN A 80 17.75 10.79 -5.76
N HIS A 81 18.01 9.77 -6.57
CA HIS A 81 16.95 9.04 -7.28
C HIS A 81 16.03 8.31 -6.29
N LEU A 82 16.59 7.62 -5.29
CA LEU A 82 15.82 6.96 -4.24
C LEU A 82 14.96 7.97 -3.45
N LYS A 83 15.53 9.11 -3.04
CA LYS A 83 14.80 10.19 -2.34
C LYS A 83 13.60 10.67 -3.17
N LYS A 84 13.80 10.91 -4.47
CA LYS A 84 12.75 11.35 -5.40
C LYS A 84 11.66 10.30 -5.63
N SER A 85 12.05 9.04 -5.78
CA SER A 85 11.11 7.92 -5.91
C SER A 85 10.27 7.76 -4.65
N PHE A 86 10.89 7.86 -3.47
CA PHE A 86 10.17 7.80 -2.19
C PHE A 86 9.22 9.00 -1.99
N GLU A 87 9.60 10.20 -2.40
CA GLU A 87 8.70 11.37 -2.39
C GLU A 87 7.48 11.13 -3.28
N THR A 88 7.67 10.55 -4.47
CA THR A 88 6.57 10.21 -5.38
C THR A 88 5.66 9.14 -4.77
N PHE A 89 6.24 8.13 -4.16
CA PHE A 89 5.51 7.08 -3.45
C PHE A 89 4.66 7.64 -2.29
N SER A 90 5.23 8.56 -1.52
CA SER A 90 4.53 9.19 -0.38
C SER A 90 3.28 9.97 -0.80
N LYS A 91 3.30 10.63 -1.98
CA LYS A 91 2.13 11.33 -2.54
C LYS A 91 0.98 10.38 -2.92
N LEU A 92 1.29 9.12 -3.17
CA LEU A 92 0.31 8.08 -3.47
C LEU A 92 -0.15 7.32 -2.22
N ASN A 93 0.67 7.31 -1.16
CA ASN A 93 0.43 6.59 0.08
C ASN A 93 0.17 7.55 1.25
N SER A 94 -1.09 7.67 1.64
CA SER A 94 -1.53 8.57 2.72
C SER A 94 -1.02 8.22 4.13
N LYS A 95 -0.33 7.10 4.30
CA LYS A 95 0.24 6.67 5.60
C LYS A 95 1.58 7.33 5.89
N ILE A 96 2.22 7.96 4.89
CA ILE A 96 3.50 8.64 5.04
C ILE A 96 3.25 10.12 5.24
N ASN A 97 3.68 10.64 6.38
CA ASN A 97 3.52 12.06 6.73
C ASN A 97 4.75 12.90 6.30
N SER A 98 4.59 14.22 6.35
CA SER A 98 5.62 15.19 5.96
C SER A 98 6.90 15.10 6.80
N ASP A 99 6.79 14.70 8.06
CA ASP A 99 7.93 14.64 8.98
C ASP A 99 8.92 13.55 8.57
N ILE A 100 8.39 12.41 8.07
CA ILE A 100 9.19 11.32 7.51
C ILE A 100 9.96 11.80 6.28
N LEU A 101 9.29 12.56 5.39
CA LEU A 101 9.93 13.11 4.19
C LEU A 101 11.06 14.09 4.56
N SER A 102 10.83 14.95 5.54
CA SER A 102 11.85 15.88 6.03
C SER A 102 13.05 15.15 6.62
N THR A 103 12.80 14.10 7.37
CA THR A 103 13.86 13.24 7.92
C THR A 103 14.69 12.59 6.81
N ILE A 104 14.03 11.98 5.83
CA ILE A 104 14.69 11.31 4.69
C ILE A 104 15.48 12.28 3.83
N ALA A 105 14.96 13.49 3.61
CA ALA A 105 15.67 14.52 2.84
C ALA A 105 17.05 14.90 3.42
N ASN A 106 17.16 14.85 4.75
CA ASN A 106 18.38 15.23 5.49
C ASN A 106 19.37 14.07 5.71
N ILE A 107 19.07 12.86 5.25
CA ILE A 107 19.97 11.71 5.37
C ILE A 107 20.83 11.64 4.10
N ASP A 108 22.14 11.77 4.25
CA ASP A 108 23.10 11.66 3.15
C ASP A 108 23.81 10.31 3.09
N ASN A 109 23.78 9.56 4.17
CA ASN A 109 24.37 8.23 4.24
C ASN A 109 23.42 7.19 3.59
N SER A 110 23.93 6.43 2.61
CA SER A 110 23.16 5.43 1.85
C SER A 110 22.64 4.28 2.72
N ASP A 111 23.41 3.85 3.72
CA ASP A 111 23.00 2.82 4.68
C ASP A 111 21.82 3.30 5.53
N ALA A 112 21.98 4.45 6.17
CA ALA A 112 20.95 5.03 7.01
C ALA A 112 19.69 5.38 6.20
N LEU A 113 19.85 5.90 4.98
CA LEU A 113 18.75 6.23 4.09
C LEU A 113 17.93 4.99 3.73
N SER A 114 18.60 3.93 3.25
CA SER A 114 17.92 2.70 2.85
C SER A 114 17.21 2.04 4.02
N ASP A 115 17.84 1.98 5.20
CA ASP A 115 17.25 1.39 6.40
C ASP A 115 16.03 2.17 6.90
N THR A 116 16.13 3.52 6.88
CA THR A 116 15.00 4.38 7.24
C THR A 116 13.82 4.18 6.31
N ILE A 117 14.05 4.14 5.00
CA ILE A 117 12.99 3.96 4.02
C ILE A 117 12.36 2.57 4.14
N VAL A 118 13.15 1.49 4.27
CA VAL A 118 12.65 0.11 4.44
C VAL A 118 11.73 0.00 5.66
N ASN A 119 12.04 0.72 6.74
CA ASN A 119 11.19 0.72 7.93
C ASN A 119 9.79 1.32 7.70
N HIS A 120 9.66 2.27 6.79
CA HIS A 120 8.39 2.92 6.45
C HIS A 120 7.60 2.21 5.33
N LEU A 121 8.17 1.17 4.72
CA LEU A 121 7.49 0.36 3.70
C LEU A 121 6.80 -0.85 4.33
N VAL A 122 5.69 -1.27 3.71
CA VAL A 122 4.92 -2.45 4.13
C VAL A 122 5.55 -3.69 3.51
N PHE A 123 6.71 -4.07 4.03
CA PHE A 123 7.41 -5.28 3.63
C PHE A 123 7.16 -6.43 4.61
N SER A 124 7.19 -7.65 4.09
CA SER A 124 7.22 -8.87 4.91
C SER A 124 8.52 -8.96 5.71
N ILE A 125 8.53 -9.82 6.72
CA ILE A 125 9.74 -10.06 7.54
C ILE A 125 10.90 -10.55 6.66
N ASP A 126 10.61 -11.46 5.72
CA ASP A 126 11.61 -12.01 4.81
C ASP A 126 12.19 -10.93 3.88
N GLU A 127 11.36 -10.02 3.39
CA GLU A 127 11.84 -8.89 2.58
C GLU A 127 12.70 -7.93 3.39
N LYS A 128 12.28 -7.55 4.60
CA LYS A 128 13.10 -6.73 5.50
C LYS A 128 14.41 -7.40 5.84
N GLN A 129 14.38 -8.70 6.06
CA GLN A 129 15.57 -9.48 6.33
C GLN A 129 16.52 -9.52 5.11
N SER A 130 15.97 -9.66 3.89
CA SER A 130 16.79 -9.63 2.68
C SER A 130 17.53 -8.31 2.51
N PHE A 131 16.88 -7.17 2.82
CA PHE A 131 17.55 -5.87 2.85
C PHE A 131 18.61 -5.74 3.94
N LEU A 132 18.37 -6.35 5.11
CA LEU A 132 19.37 -6.37 6.17
C LEU A 132 20.62 -7.19 5.77
N GLU A 133 20.43 -8.26 5.01
CA GLU A 133 21.49 -9.16 4.53
C GLU A 133 22.30 -8.59 3.36
N MET A 134 21.75 -7.62 2.63
CA MET A 134 22.49 -6.89 1.60
C MET A 134 23.55 -5.98 2.25
N THR A 135 24.81 -6.41 2.22
CA THR A 135 25.93 -5.68 2.82
C THR A 135 26.37 -4.49 1.98
N ASP A 136 26.27 -4.61 0.64
CA ASP A 136 26.56 -3.50 -0.29
C ASP A 136 25.44 -2.46 -0.25
N ALA A 137 25.80 -1.25 0.18
CA ALA A 137 24.87 -0.13 0.30
C ALA A 137 24.32 0.36 -1.04
N VAL A 138 25.14 0.31 -2.10
CA VAL A 138 24.72 0.75 -3.44
C VAL A 138 23.73 -0.23 -4.05
N GLU A 139 24.03 -1.53 -3.95
CA GLU A 139 23.11 -2.58 -4.39
C GLU A 139 21.76 -2.49 -3.66
N ARG A 140 21.81 -2.24 -2.36
CA ARG A 140 20.60 -2.07 -1.53
C ARG A 140 19.76 -0.88 -1.98
N VAL A 141 20.40 0.28 -2.22
CA VAL A 141 19.72 1.48 -2.73
C VAL A 141 19.08 1.21 -4.09
N LYS A 142 19.78 0.58 -5.03
CA LYS A 142 19.24 0.22 -6.35
C LYS A 142 18.07 -0.73 -6.26
N THR A 143 18.19 -1.78 -5.46
CA THR A 143 17.12 -2.77 -5.25
C THR A 143 15.90 -2.15 -4.61
N LEU A 144 16.10 -1.27 -3.62
CA LEU A 144 15.02 -0.55 -2.94
C LEU A 144 14.31 0.40 -3.90
N THR A 145 15.06 1.15 -4.70
CA THR A 145 14.49 2.06 -5.71
C THR A 145 13.60 1.29 -6.68
N SER A 146 14.09 0.17 -7.23
CA SER A 146 13.30 -0.66 -8.15
C SER A 146 12.01 -1.20 -7.50
N LYS A 147 12.06 -1.57 -6.22
CA LYS A 147 10.85 -2.00 -5.49
C LYS A 147 9.86 -0.86 -5.28
N ILE A 148 10.33 0.32 -4.92
CA ILE A 148 9.48 1.51 -4.75
C ILE A 148 8.83 1.91 -6.07
N GLU A 149 9.55 1.87 -7.17
CA GLU A 149 9.03 2.20 -8.50
C GLU A 149 7.91 1.23 -8.92
N LYS A 150 8.07 -0.06 -8.68
CA LYS A 150 7.01 -1.06 -8.91
C LYS A 150 5.78 -0.78 -8.04
N GLU A 151 5.97 -0.40 -6.79
CA GLU A 151 4.87 -0.06 -5.90
C GLU A 151 4.14 1.22 -6.36
N ILE A 152 4.88 2.22 -6.86
CA ILE A 152 4.31 3.42 -7.49
C ILE A 152 3.43 3.06 -8.69
N GLU A 153 3.89 2.16 -9.55
CA GLU A 153 3.12 1.69 -10.71
C GLU A 153 1.81 1.02 -10.27
N ILE A 154 1.87 0.15 -9.26
CA ILE A 154 0.70 -0.53 -8.70
C ILE A 154 -0.28 0.49 -8.12
N LEU A 155 0.17 1.37 -7.22
CA LEU A 155 -0.68 2.37 -6.57
C LEU A 155 -1.29 3.36 -7.57
N SER A 156 -0.53 3.77 -8.58
CA SER A 156 -1.02 4.67 -9.64
C SER A 156 -2.09 4.00 -10.49
N SER A 157 -1.92 2.71 -10.81
CA SER A 157 -2.89 1.90 -11.55
C SER A 157 -4.16 1.69 -10.73
N GLU A 158 -4.05 1.35 -9.45
CA GLU A 158 -5.19 1.23 -8.54
C GLU A 158 -5.96 2.54 -8.42
N ARG A 159 -5.26 3.67 -8.28
CA ARG A 159 -5.89 5.00 -8.23
C ARG A 159 -6.66 5.31 -9.50
N LYS A 160 -6.08 4.97 -10.67
CA LYS A 160 -6.73 5.14 -11.97
C LYS A 160 -7.99 4.28 -12.10
N ILE A 161 -7.90 3.00 -11.71
CA ILE A 161 -9.05 2.07 -11.71
C ILE A 161 -10.15 2.61 -10.80
N ARG A 162 -9.82 2.99 -9.56
CA ARG A 162 -10.79 3.54 -8.60
C ARG A 162 -11.46 4.80 -9.12
N SER A 163 -10.71 5.69 -9.78
CA SER A 163 -11.25 6.91 -10.41
C SER A 163 -12.22 6.56 -11.55
N ASN A 164 -11.89 5.59 -12.39
CA ASN A 164 -12.73 5.15 -13.49
C ASN A 164 -14.02 4.48 -12.99
N VAL A 165 -13.91 3.61 -11.98
CA VAL A 165 -15.09 2.99 -11.34
C VAL A 165 -16.01 4.05 -10.77
N LYS A 166 -15.45 5.04 -10.04
CA LYS A 166 -16.25 6.16 -9.50
C LYS A 166 -17.00 6.92 -10.59
N LYS A 167 -16.31 7.29 -11.67
CA LYS A 167 -16.93 7.98 -12.82
C LYS A 167 -18.04 7.14 -13.47
N GLN A 168 -17.83 5.83 -13.61
CA GLN A 168 -18.82 4.93 -14.17
C GLN A 168 -20.07 4.82 -13.27
N MET A 169 -19.86 4.73 -11.96
CA MET A 169 -20.97 4.71 -10.98
C MET A 169 -21.78 6.01 -11.04
N GLU A 170 -21.11 7.17 -11.06
CA GLU A 170 -21.76 8.47 -11.16
C GLU A 170 -22.57 8.59 -12.46
N LYS A 171 -22.03 8.07 -13.59
CA LYS A 171 -22.75 8.05 -14.87
C LYS A 171 -23.99 7.16 -14.81
N THR A 172 -23.85 5.93 -14.32
CA THR A 172 -24.97 4.98 -14.19
C THR A 172 -26.08 5.52 -13.27
N GLN A 173 -25.67 6.13 -12.14
CA GLN A 173 -26.63 6.74 -11.21
C GLN A 173 -27.41 7.91 -11.86
N ARG A 174 -26.69 8.72 -12.66
CA ARG A 174 -27.35 9.82 -13.42
C ARG A 174 -28.28 9.28 -14.49
N GLU A 175 -27.90 8.26 -15.24
CA GLU A 175 -28.75 7.59 -16.24
C GLU A 175 -29.99 6.99 -15.59
N TYR A 176 -29.85 6.31 -14.45
CA TYR A 176 -31.00 5.80 -13.71
C TYR A 176 -31.96 6.92 -13.29
N TYR A 177 -31.44 8.00 -12.71
CA TYR A 177 -32.26 9.14 -12.29
C TYR A 177 -33.01 9.79 -13.46
N LEU A 178 -32.34 9.97 -14.60
CA LEU A 178 -32.98 10.51 -15.81
C LEU A 178 -34.08 9.57 -16.36
N ASN A 179 -33.85 8.26 -16.34
CA ASN A 179 -34.85 7.28 -16.75
C ASN A 179 -36.08 7.29 -15.84
N GLU A 180 -35.89 7.41 -14.52
CA GLU A 180 -37.01 7.52 -13.57
C GLU A 180 -37.77 8.83 -13.76
N GLN A 181 -37.10 9.94 -14.02
CA GLN A 181 -37.80 11.21 -14.39
C GLN A 181 -38.58 11.05 -15.69
N LEU A 182 -38.01 10.41 -16.71
CA LEU A 182 -38.68 10.18 -17.98
C LEU A 182 -39.94 9.33 -17.77
N LYS A 183 -39.88 8.26 -17.01
CA LYS A 183 -41.06 7.44 -16.64
C LYS A 183 -42.14 8.24 -15.90
N ALA A 184 -41.73 9.08 -14.95
CA ALA A 184 -42.65 9.92 -14.21
C ALA A 184 -43.39 10.92 -15.15
N ILE A 185 -42.63 11.55 -16.06
CA ILE A 185 -43.21 12.48 -17.06
C ILE A 185 -44.14 11.73 -18.02
N GLN A 186 -43.75 10.56 -18.51
CA GLN A 186 -44.60 9.72 -19.36
C GLN A 186 -45.92 9.35 -18.68
N LYS A 187 -45.86 9.03 -17.37
CA LYS A 187 -47.02 8.70 -16.56
C LYS A 187 -47.94 9.93 -16.40
N GLU A 188 -47.38 11.13 -16.20
CA GLU A 188 -48.19 12.38 -16.10
C GLU A 188 -48.80 12.75 -17.46
N LEU A 189 -48.12 12.44 -18.55
CA LEU A 189 -48.64 12.69 -19.92
C LEU A 189 -49.63 11.62 -20.39
N GLY A 190 -49.92 10.59 -19.56
CA GLY A 190 -50.90 9.55 -19.90
C GLY A 190 -50.35 8.53 -20.94
N THR A 191 -49.03 8.49 -21.15
CA THR A 191 -48.37 7.45 -21.98
C THR A 191 -48.06 6.25 -21.11
N SER A 192 -48.66 5.09 -21.39
CA SER A 192 -48.35 3.82 -20.69
C SER A 192 -46.91 3.34 -20.97
N GLU A 193 -46.33 2.54 -20.07
CA GLU A 193 -44.96 2.00 -20.13
C GLU A 193 -44.65 1.24 -21.46
N ASP A 194 -45.66 0.79 -22.18
CA ASP A 194 -45.54 0.08 -23.45
C ASP A 194 -45.44 0.97 -24.70
N GLY A 195 -45.31 2.32 -24.52
CA GLY A 195 -45.19 3.26 -25.65
C GLY A 195 -46.46 3.37 -26.51
N LYS A 196 -47.53 2.67 -26.12
CA LYS A 196 -48.86 2.86 -26.75
C LYS A 196 -49.54 4.04 -26.04
N ASN A 197 -49.68 5.08 -26.79
CA ASN A 197 -50.45 6.24 -26.36
C ASN A 197 -51.89 5.78 -26.14
N GLU A 198 -52.55 6.23 -25.07
CA GLU A 198 -54.02 5.97 -24.88
C GLU A 198 -54.79 6.33 -26.18
N PHE A 199 -54.29 7.30 -26.93
CA PHE A 199 -54.80 7.64 -28.24
C PHE A 199 -54.69 6.51 -29.27
N ASP A 200 -53.58 5.76 -29.30
CA ASP A 200 -53.41 4.63 -30.21
C ASP A 200 -54.37 3.46 -29.86
N GLU A 201 -54.58 3.24 -28.53
CA GLU A 201 -55.57 2.26 -28.09
C GLU A 201 -56.99 2.68 -28.39
N PHE A 202 -57.31 3.98 -28.27
CA PHE A 202 -58.61 4.49 -28.67
C PHE A 202 -58.79 4.42 -30.17
N GLU A 203 -57.78 4.73 -30.98
CA GLU A 203 -57.83 4.62 -32.44
C GLU A 203 -58.01 3.16 -32.89
N GLU A 204 -57.31 2.21 -32.26
CA GLU A 204 -57.56 0.78 -32.50
C GLU A 204 -58.98 0.34 -32.12
N LYS A 205 -59.50 0.80 -31.00
CA LYS A 205 -60.87 0.49 -30.55
C LYS A 205 -61.91 1.10 -31.50
N ILE A 206 -61.73 2.32 -31.97
CA ILE A 206 -62.57 3.00 -32.95
C ILE A 206 -62.54 2.27 -34.30
N ASN A 207 -61.36 1.85 -34.76
CA ASN A 207 -61.21 1.09 -36.00
C ASN A 207 -61.83 -0.31 -35.95
N LYS A 208 -61.82 -0.96 -34.75
CA LYS A 208 -62.48 -2.26 -34.52
C LYS A 208 -63.99 -2.17 -34.32
N ALA A 209 -64.51 -1.04 -33.87
CA ALA A 209 -65.92 -0.79 -33.64
C ALA A 209 -66.58 -0.40 -34.96
N LYS A 210 -66.93 -1.31 -35.82
CA LYS A 210 -67.59 -1.12 -37.16
C LYS A 210 -68.62 0.05 -37.16
N LEU A 211 -68.11 1.28 -36.99
CA LEU A 211 -68.89 2.50 -36.99
C LEU A 211 -69.33 2.89 -38.44
N SER A 212 -70.49 3.48 -38.56
CA SER A 212 -70.97 4.01 -39.87
C SER A 212 -70.07 5.12 -40.38
N LYS A 213 -70.07 5.39 -41.66
CA LYS A 213 -69.19 6.42 -42.26
C LYS A 213 -69.42 7.82 -41.68
N GLU A 214 -70.65 8.14 -41.25
CA GLU A 214 -71.02 9.41 -40.61
C GLU A 214 -70.53 9.56 -39.18
N ALA A 215 -70.19 8.45 -38.49
CA ALA A 215 -69.68 8.46 -37.14
C ALA A 215 -68.15 8.43 -37.05
N LYS A 216 -67.44 8.36 -38.22
CA LYS A 216 -65.99 8.41 -38.35
C LYS A 216 -65.43 9.79 -38.75
N GLU A 217 -66.28 10.71 -39.22
CA GLU A 217 -66.02 12.14 -39.40
C GLU A 217 -66.24 12.90 -38.07
#